data_1aac653ce32970220b9b312287962e7b
#
_entry.id   1aac653ce32970220b9b312287962e7b
#
_cell.length_a   1.000
_cell.length_b   1.000
_cell.length_c   1.000
_cell.angle_alpha   90.00
_cell.angle_beta   90.00
_cell.angle_gamma   90.00
#
_symmetry.space_group_name_H-M   'P 1'
#
loop_
_entity.id
_entity.type
_entity.pdbx_description
1 polymer ?
#
loop_
_entity_poly.entity_id
_entity_poly.type
_entity_poly.pdbx_seq_one_letter_code
_entity_poly.pdbx_strand_id
1 'polypeptide(L)'
;MKKVIFYGISASTAEIYADILEQMGIEMIMIGDDVLSKRFKQVLNMQESSSDTHEKYDSSYLLMDGLSKEEIMIMSESFEGADMPFGGIMVSATQTNREWTLEMIFEEAKQEAKIMEEMYKLQMMIESTNGMDLNQLEPNHAAILKRALMDSYLMLMREEYTYEQISAQARILEEALKGTEHLKRKESNHG
;
A
#
# COMPACT_ATOMS: atom_id res chain seq x y z
N MET A 1 -20.50 15.82 2.82
CA MET A 1 -19.70 16.49 1.78
C MET A 1 -18.47 15.62 1.57
N LYS A 2 -18.12 15.29 0.33
CA LYS A 2 -16.98 14.42 0.03
C LYS A 2 -15.74 15.27 -0.08
N LYS A 3 -14.67 14.87 0.61
CA LYS A 3 -13.40 15.59 0.60
C LYS A 3 -12.21 14.66 0.45
N VAL A 4 -11.20 15.14 -0.24
CA VAL A 4 -9.87 14.54 -0.26
C VAL A 4 -8.82 15.57 0.15
N ILE A 5 -7.84 15.11 0.90
CA ILE A 5 -6.74 15.94 1.38
C ILE A 5 -5.44 15.32 0.86
N PHE A 6 -4.64 16.10 0.17
CA PHE A 6 -3.33 15.70 -0.33
C PHE A 6 -2.21 16.33 0.45
N TYR A 7 -1.20 15.52 0.72
CA TYR A 7 0.10 15.92 1.24
C TYR A 7 1.21 15.39 0.32
N GLY A 8 2.20 16.22 0.01
CA GLY A 8 3.43 15.78 -0.68
C GLY A 8 3.27 15.50 -2.18
N ILE A 9 2.31 16.15 -2.86
CA ILE A 9 2.21 16.13 -4.32
C ILE A 9 2.65 17.47 -4.91
N SER A 10 3.13 17.45 -6.18
CA SER A 10 3.51 18.68 -6.87
C SER A 10 2.29 19.51 -7.27
N ALA A 11 2.48 20.83 -7.45
CA ALA A 11 1.43 21.72 -7.91
C ALA A 11 0.85 21.28 -9.27
N SER A 12 1.69 20.80 -10.20
CA SER A 12 1.23 20.31 -11.50
C SER A 12 0.39 19.04 -11.39
N THR A 13 0.72 18.14 -10.47
CA THR A 13 -0.09 16.94 -10.18
C THR A 13 -1.41 17.34 -9.53
N ALA A 14 -1.38 18.32 -8.63
CA ALA A 14 -2.57 18.84 -7.96
C ALA A 14 -3.58 19.43 -8.94
N GLU A 15 -3.14 20.17 -9.97
CA GLU A 15 -4.01 20.72 -11.00
C GLU A 15 -4.77 19.62 -11.75
N ILE A 16 -4.08 18.54 -12.17
CA ILE A 16 -4.70 17.40 -12.87
C ILE A 16 -5.73 16.71 -11.98
N TYR A 17 -5.38 16.47 -10.71
CA TYR A 17 -6.31 15.83 -9.77
C TYR A 17 -7.50 16.71 -9.44
N ALA A 18 -7.32 18.03 -9.34
CA ALA A 18 -8.41 18.96 -9.08
C ALA A 18 -9.50 18.89 -10.16
N ASP A 19 -9.12 18.87 -11.44
CA ASP A 19 -10.06 18.75 -12.56
C ASP A 19 -10.88 17.45 -12.50
N ILE A 20 -10.22 16.33 -12.16
CA ILE A 20 -10.88 15.02 -12.03
C ILE A 20 -11.86 15.03 -10.84
N LEU A 21 -11.42 15.52 -9.69
CA LEU A 21 -12.21 15.53 -8.46
C LEU A 21 -13.40 16.49 -8.55
N GLU A 22 -13.25 17.62 -9.22
CA GLU A 22 -14.35 18.55 -9.49
C GLU A 22 -15.47 17.87 -10.27
N GLN A 23 -15.14 17.11 -11.33
CA GLN A 23 -16.09 16.33 -12.12
C GLN A 23 -16.82 15.26 -11.29
N MET A 24 -16.19 14.75 -10.24
CA MET A 24 -16.77 13.78 -9.30
C MET A 24 -17.55 14.46 -8.15
N GLY A 25 -17.53 15.80 -8.05
CA GLY A 25 -18.14 16.55 -6.95
C GLY A 25 -17.42 16.33 -5.61
N ILE A 26 -16.10 16.12 -5.64
CA ILE A 26 -15.25 15.91 -4.48
C ILE A 26 -14.42 17.17 -4.24
N GLU A 27 -14.47 17.70 -3.02
CA GLU A 27 -13.66 18.86 -2.62
C GLU A 27 -12.22 18.44 -2.36
N MET A 28 -11.26 19.16 -2.92
CA MET A 28 -9.84 18.93 -2.75
C MET A 28 -9.21 19.95 -1.80
N ILE A 29 -8.37 19.51 -0.89
CA ILE A 29 -7.57 20.36 0.01
C ILE A 29 -6.11 19.91 -0.09
N MET A 30 -5.21 20.87 -0.27
CA MET A 30 -3.76 20.66 -0.18
C MET A 30 -3.27 21.04 1.21
N ILE A 31 -2.39 20.23 1.80
CA ILE A 31 -1.82 20.50 3.11
C ILE A 31 -0.30 20.32 3.12
N GLY A 32 0.38 21.08 3.98
CA GLY A 32 1.80 20.97 4.25
C GLY A 32 2.12 20.63 5.71
N ASP A 33 3.38 20.78 6.08
CA ASP A 33 3.91 20.44 7.40
C ASP A 33 3.28 21.22 8.56
N ASP A 34 2.79 22.43 8.29
CA ASP A 34 2.24 23.36 9.28
C ASP A 34 0.95 22.89 9.95
N VAL A 35 0.24 21.91 9.34
CA VAL A 35 -1.03 21.39 9.87
C VAL A 35 -0.93 19.95 10.41
N LEU A 36 0.23 19.32 10.36
CA LEU A 36 0.40 17.91 10.76
C LEU A 36 0.03 17.64 12.22
N SER A 37 0.19 18.63 13.10
CA SER A 37 -0.22 18.54 14.51
C SER A 37 -1.73 18.73 14.75
N LYS A 38 -2.49 19.16 13.73
CA LYS A 38 -3.94 19.32 13.83
C LYS A 38 -4.63 17.96 13.73
N ARG A 39 -5.80 17.86 14.39
CA ARG A 39 -6.64 16.68 14.24
C ARG A 39 -7.26 16.63 12.85
N PHE A 40 -7.43 15.44 12.31
CA PHE A 40 -8.00 15.23 10.98
C PHE A 40 -9.35 15.95 10.80
N LYS A 41 -10.26 15.84 11.77
CA LYS A 41 -11.54 16.57 11.74
C LYS A 41 -11.40 18.10 11.66
N GLN A 42 -10.32 18.66 12.19
CA GLN A 42 -10.07 20.11 12.10
C GLN A 42 -9.61 20.49 10.70
N VAL A 43 -8.79 19.64 10.07
CA VAL A 43 -8.32 19.84 8.70
C VAL A 43 -9.47 19.67 7.69
N LEU A 44 -10.37 18.73 7.91
CA LEU A 44 -11.60 18.57 7.11
C LEU A 44 -12.50 19.82 7.09
N ASN A 45 -12.42 20.65 8.13
CA ASN A 45 -13.18 21.89 8.23
C ASN A 45 -12.42 23.14 7.74
N MET A 46 -11.18 22.97 7.25
CA MET A 46 -10.45 24.08 6.62
C MET A 46 -11.12 24.44 5.29
N GLN A 47 -11.13 25.75 4.98
CA GLN A 47 -11.66 26.28 3.73
C GLN A 47 -10.57 26.56 2.70
N GLU A 48 -9.33 26.62 3.15
CA GLU A 48 -8.18 26.95 2.32
C GLU A 48 -7.06 25.93 2.54
N SER A 49 -6.28 25.70 1.49
CA SER A 49 -5.06 24.92 1.54
C SER A 49 -4.05 25.56 2.50
N SER A 50 -3.20 24.75 3.11
CA SER A 50 -2.11 25.24 3.97
C SER A 50 -0.83 25.49 3.15
N SER A 51 0.34 25.55 3.80
CA SER A 51 1.63 25.78 3.14
C SER A 51 1.98 24.63 2.18
N ASP A 52 2.86 24.90 1.20
CA ASP A 52 3.38 23.88 0.26
C ASP A 52 4.65 23.19 0.78
N THR A 53 4.96 23.29 2.08
CA THR A 53 6.16 22.68 2.65
C THR A 53 5.90 21.23 3.01
N HIS A 54 6.70 20.30 2.45
CA HIS A 54 6.55 18.85 2.60
C HIS A 54 7.91 18.21 2.89
N GLU A 55 8.57 18.61 3.99
CA GLU A 55 9.91 18.13 4.33
C GLU A 55 9.90 16.99 5.33
N LYS A 56 8.77 16.79 6.05
CA LYS A 56 8.69 15.85 7.15
C LYS A 56 8.54 14.39 6.72
N TYR A 57 7.87 14.16 5.59
CA TYR A 57 7.62 12.81 5.07
C TYR A 57 8.06 12.69 3.62
N ASP A 58 8.76 11.60 3.30
CA ASP A 58 9.22 11.26 1.93
C ASP A 58 8.09 10.70 1.05
N SER A 59 6.99 10.26 1.66
CA SER A 59 5.83 9.69 0.97
C SER A 59 4.74 10.73 0.79
N SER A 60 4.00 10.67 -0.33
CA SER A 60 2.76 11.41 -0.50
C SER A 60 1.61 10.69 0.20
N TYR A 61 0.64 11.45 0.71
CA TYR A 61 -0.56 10.91 1.37
C TYR A 61 -1.83 11.48 0.75
N LEU A 62 -2.84 10.62 0.63
CA LEU A 62 -4.20 10.96 0.21
C LEU A 62 -5.18 10.52 1.30
N LEU A 63 -5.74 11.48 2.02
CA LEU A 63 -6.77 11.23 3.02
C LEU A 63 -8.15 11.44 2.40
N MET A 64 -9.06 10.49 2.57
CA MET A 64 -10.39 10.48 1.96
C MET A 64 -11.48 10.52 3.01
N ASP A 65 -12.42 11.44 2.88
CA ASP A 65 -13.58 11.56 3.77
C ASP A 65 -14.90 11.55 3.00
N GLY A 66 -15.84 10.71 3.43
CA GLY A 66 -17.18 10.62 2.86
C GLY A 66 -17.30 9.92 1.51
N LEU A 67 -16.24 9.26 1.04
CA LEU A 67 -16.25 8.47 -0.21
C LEU A 67 -16.63 7.01 0.08
N SER A 68 -17.45 6.42 -0.80
CA SER A 68 -17.70 4.97 -0.83
C SER A 68 -16.53 4.22 -1.48
N LYS A 69 -16.49 2.89 -1.32
CA LYS A 69 -15.47 2.05 -1.97
C LYS A 69 -15.51 2.17 -3.50
N GLU A 70 -16.70 2.24 -4.07
CA GLU A 70 -16.92 2.42 -5.52
C GLU A 70 -16.36 3.76 -5.99
N GLU A 71 -16.56 4.83 -5.22
CA GLU A 71 -16.04 6.16 -5.56
C GLU A 71 -14.52 6.23 -5.45
N ILE A 72 -13.93 5.56 -4.47
CA ILE A 72 -12.46 5.44 -4.36
C ILE A 72 -11.89 4.70 -5.57
N MET A 73 -12.54 3.63 -6.00
CA MET A 73 -12.13 2.86 -7.19
C MET A 73 -12.22 3.71 -8.46
N ILE A 74 -13.35 4.40 -8.70
CA ILE A 74 -13.55 5.29 -9.85
C ILE A 74 -12.51 6.42 -9.84
N MET A 75 -12.22 7.00 -8.68
CA MET A 75 -11.19 8.03 -8.54
C MET A 75 -9.81 7.50 -8.93
N SER A 76 -9.42 6.34 -8.42
CA SER A 76 -8.13 5.72 -8.74
C SER A 76 -8.01 5.40 -10.23
N GLU A 77 -9.04 4.81 -10.84
CA GLU A 77 -9.10 4.54 -12.29
C GLU A 77 -9.02 5.83 -13.12
N SER A 78 -9.61 6.92 -12.64
CA SER A 78 -9.57 8.22 -13.31
C SER A 78 -8.15 8.82 -13.28
N PHE A 79 -7.42 8.67 -12.18
CA PHE A 79 -6.02 9.08 -12.09
C PHE A 79 -5.12 8.23 -13.02
N GLU A 80 -5.35 6.92 -13.09
CA GLU A 80 -4.65 6.03 -14.04
C GLU A 80 -4.96 6.40 -15.49
N GLY A 81 -6.23 6.68 -15.81
CA GLY A 81 -6.66 7.11 -17.14
C GLY A 81 -6.07 8.46 -17.59
N ALA A 82 -5.65 9.29 -16.65
CA ALA A 82 -4.91 10.54 -16.91
C ALA A 82 -3.38 10.35 -16.95
N ASP A 83 -2.89 9.10 -16.99
CA ASP A 83 -1.48 8.74 -16.89
C ASP A 83 -0.78 9.26 -15.60
N MET A 84 -1.56 9.50 -14.56
CA MET A 84 -1.09 10.04 -13.28
C MET A 84 -1.64 9.22 -12.10
N PRO A 85 -1.30 7.92 -11.98
CA PRO A 85 -1.73 7.12 -10.83
C PRO A 85 -1.15 7.69 -9.54
N PHE A 86 -1.95 7.70 -8.47
CA PHE A 86 -1.46 8.13 -7.17
C PHE A 86 -0.54 7.06 -6.57
N GLY A 87 0.76 7.35 -6.54
CA GLY A 87 1.79 6.43 -6.03
C GLY A 87 2.06 6.53 -4.53
N GLY A 88 1.22 7.26 -3.77
CA GLY A 88 1.37 7.46 -2.33
C GLY A 88 0.50 6.55 -1.48
N ILE A 89 0.40 6.87 -0.18
CA ILE A 89 -0.38 6.13 0.80
C ILE A 89 -1.78 6.71 0.88
N MET A 90 -2.81 5.86 0.69
CA MET A 90 -4.21 6.24 0.73
C MET A 90 -4.84 5.84 2.07
N VAL A 91 -5.55 6.78 2.71
CA VAL A 91 -6.17 6.58 4.02
C VAL A 91 -7.62 7.01 3.98
N SER A 92 -8.55 6.13 4.32
CA SER A 92 -9.96 6.48 4.49
C SER A 92 -10.23 7.00 5.89
N ALA A 93 -11.05 8.05 5.99
CA ALA A 93 -11.54 8.55 7.27
C ALA A 93 -12.41 7.50 7.97
N THR A 94 -12.11 7.28 9.25
CA THR A 94 -12.91 6.46 10.15
C THR A 94 -13.38 7.29 11.35
N GLN A 95 -14.33 6.78 12.12
CA GLN A 95 -14.77 7.46 13.33
C GLN A 95 -13.61 7.66 14.32
N THR A 96 -12.67 6.72 14.36
CA THR A 96 -11.53 6.74 15.27
C THR A 96 -10.43 7.70 14.79
N ASN A 97 -9.97 7.58 13.52
CA ASN A 97 -8.84 8.36 13.06
C ASN A 97 -9.15 9.86 12.82
N ARG A 98 -10.44 10.24 12.75
CA ARG A 98 -10.82 11.66 12.72
C ARG A 98 -10.41 12.43 13.99
N GLU A 99 -10.24 11.74 15.12
CA GLU A 99 -9.78 12.34 16.37
C GLU A 99 -8.26 12.37 16.50
N TRP A 100 -7.53 11.69 15.64
CA TRP A 100 -6.07 11.67 15.63
C TRP A 100 -5.49 12.90 14.93
N THR A 101 -4.26 13.24 15.24
CA THR A 101 -3.50 14.21 14.47
C THR A 101 -3.11 13.60 13.12
N LEU A 102 -2.87 14.44 12.10
CA LEU A 102 -2.41 13.94 10.81
C LEU A 102 -1.08 13.19 10.93
N GLU A 103 -0.19 13.66 11.80
CA GLU A 103 1.07 13.00 12.11
C GLU A 103 0.86 11.55 12.59
N MET A 104 -0.07 11.34 13.54
CA MET A 104 -0.43 9.99 14.01
C MET A 104 -0.98 9.11 12.87
N ILE A 105 -1.83 9.69 12.01
CA ILE A 105 -2.39 8.96 10.87
C ILE A 105 -1.30 8.58 9.88
N PHE A 106 -0.37 9.49 9.57
CA PHE A 106 0.71 9.24 8.62
C PHE A 106 1.69 8.18 9.13
N GLU A 107 2.04 8.22 10.42
CA GLU A 107 2.90 7.20 11.02
C GLU A 107 2.23 5.81 11.01
N GLU A 108 0.96 5.72 11.39
CA GLU A 108 0.20 4.47 11.36
C GLU A 108 0.12 3.93 9.93
N ALA A 109 -0.33 4.75 8.98
CA ALA A 109 -0.47 4.37 7.58
C ALA A 109 0.87 3.96 6.94
N LYS A 110 1.98 4.60 7.32
CA LYS A 110 3.32 4.22 6.89
C LYS A 110 3.72 2.84 7.41
N GLN A 111 3.37 2.51 8.65
CA GLN A 111 3.62 1.16 9.19
C GLN A 111 2.75 0.11 8.50
N GLU A 112 1.46 0.38 8.30
CA GLU A 112 0.57 -0.51 7.56
C GLU A 112 1.06 -0.75 6.12
N ALA A 113 1.50 0.31 5.42
CA ALA A 113 2.04 0.19 4.06
C ALA A 113 3.26 -0.73 3.99
N LYS A 114 4.20 -0.64 4.95
CA LYS A 114 5.37 -1.53 5.04
C LYS A 114 4.96 -2.99 5.25
N ILE A 115 3.97 -3.23 6.11
CA ILE A 115 3.44 -4.57 6.35
C ILE A 115 2.81 -5.13 5.07
N MET A 116 2.00 -4.34 4.37
CA MET A 116 1.38 -4.74 3.11
C MET A 116 2.40 -5.05 2.01
N GLU A 117 3.47 -4.26 1.93
CA GLU A 117 4.57 -4.52 0.99
C GLU A 117 5.25 -5.89 1.25
N GLU A 118 5.56 -6.20 2.51
CA GLU A 118 6.15 -7.50 2.87
C GLU A 118 5.16 -8.67 2.66
N MET A 119 3.86 -8.45 2.92
CA MET A 119 2.81 -9.42 2.61
C MET A 119 2.74 -9.72 1.12
N TYR A 120 2.72 -8.69 0.30
CA TYR A 120 2.68 -8.82 -1.16
C TYR A 120 3.93 -9.57 -1.66
N LYS A 121 5.11 -9.21 -1.15
CA LYS A 121 6.36 -9.92 -1.44
C LYS A 121 6.27 -11.40 -1.09
N LEU A 122 5.77 -11.73 0.11
CA LEU A 122 5.58 -13.11 0.56
C LEU A 122 4.59 -13.85 -0.34
N GLN A 123 3.46 -13.24 -0.69
CA GLN A 123 2.48 -13.83 -1.60
C GLN A 123 3.08 -14.10 -2.98
N MET A 124 3.79 -13.16 -3.58
CA MET A 124 4.45 -13.32 -4.88
C MET A 124 5.48 -14.46 -4.86
N MET A 125 6.23 -14.60 -3.76
CA MET A 125 7.16 -15.74 -3.60
C MET A 125 6.42 -17.07 -3.55
N ILE A 126 5.30 -17.18 -2.81
CA ILE A 126 4.46 -18.38 -2.77
C ILE A 126 3.94 -18.70 -4.17
N GLU A 127 3.34 -17.72 -4.86
CA GLU A 127 2.80 -17.90 -6.21
C GLU A 127 3.87 -18.34 -7.21
N SER A 128 5.09 -17.85 -7.04
CA SER A 128 6.24 -18.24 -7.87
C SER A 128 6.61 -19.73 -7.79
N THR A 129 6.13 -20.45 -6.76
CA THR A 129 6.36 -21.90 -6.59
C THR A 129 5.28 -22.76 -7.24
N ASN A 130 4.19 -22.15 -7.71
CA ASN A 130 3.14 -22.89 -8.41
C ASN A 130 3.70 -23.56 -9.67
N GLY A 131 3.44 -24.86 -9.82
CA GLY A 131 3.96 -25.66 -10.93
C GLY A 131 5.40 -26.16 -10.76
N MET A 132 6.12 -25.86 -9.66
CA MET A 132 7.43 -26.43 -9.41
C MET A 132 7.33 -27.92 -9.05
N ASP A 133 8.11 -28.76 -9.75
CA ASP A 133 8.28 -30.17 -9.37
C ASP A 133 9.35 -30.29 -8.28
N LEU A 134 8.92 -30.29 -7.03
CA LEU A 134 9.80 -30.37 -5.86
C LEU A 134 10.56 -31.73 -5.76
N ASN A 135 10.17 -32.75 -6.56
CA ASN A 135 10.90 -34.02 -6.59
C ASN A 135 12.24 -33.90 -7.36
N GLN A 136 12.44 -32.81 -8.09
CA GLN A 136 13.72 -32.53 -8.75
C GLN A 136 14.76 -31.89 -7.82
N LEU A 137 14.35 -31.49 -6.60
CA LEU A 137 15.26 -30.99 -5.57
C LEU A 137 15.87 -32.14 -4.75
N GLU A 138 17.04 -31.89 -4.18
CA GLU A 138 17.59 -32.72 -3.13
C GLU A 138 16.56 -32.89 -1.99
N PRO A 139 16.37 -34.11 -1.41
CA PRO A 139 15.31 -34.35 -0.45
C PRO A 139 15.31 -33.40 0.75
N ASN A 140 16.49 -33.03 1.24
CA ASN A 140 16.62 -32.08 2.35
C ASN A 140 16.16 -30.67 1.96
N HIS A 141 16.54 -30.20 0.77
CA HIS A 141 16.13 -28.89 0.25
C HIS A 141 14.62 -28.87 0.00
N ALA A 142 14.05 -29.92 -0.60
CA ALA A 142 12.61 -30.03 -0.80
C ALA A 142 11.82 -29.99 0.52
N ALA A 143 12.34 -30.62 1.60
CA ALA A 143 11.71 -30.59 2.91
C ALA A 143 11.75 -29.19 3.54
N ILE A 144 12.87 -28.46 3.44
CA ILE A 144 13.02 -27.08 3.92
C ILE A 144 12.06 -26.16 3.18
N LEU A 145 12.00 -26.24 1.85
CA LEU A 145 11.12 -25.38 1.04
C LEU A 145 9.64 -25.67 1.34
N LYS A 146 9.23 -26.94 1.44
CA LYS A 146 7.85 -27.31 1.81
C LYS A 146 7.45 -26.72 3.16
N ARG A 147 8.34 -26.79 4.15
CA ARG A 147 8.09 -26.21 5.47
C ARG A 147 7.98 -24.68 5.40
N ALA A 148 8.92 -24.02 4.74
CA ALA A 148 8.90 -22.56 4.58
C ALA A 148 7.62 -22.08 3.88
N LEU A 149 7.16 -22.78 2.84
CA LEU A 149 5.89 -22.49 2.15
C LEU A 149 4.69 -22.65 3.09
N MET A 150 4.62 -23.77 3.84
CA MET A 150 3.52 -23.99 4.78
C MET A 150 3.47 -22.89 5.85
N ASP A 151 4.61 -22.56 6.45
CA ASP A 151 4.70 -21.51 7.47
C ASP A 151 4.32 -20.13 6.90
N SER A 152 4.65 -19.88 5.63
CA SER A 152 4.28 -18.66 4.90
C SER A 152 2.77 -18.57 4.64
N TYR A 153 2.13 -19.67 4.22
CA TYR A 153 0.68 -19.74 4.09
C TYR A 153 -0.02 -19.47 5.42
N LEU A 154 0.44 -20.13 6.49
CA LEU A 154 -0.12 -19.94 7.83
C LEU A 154 0.07 -18.51 8.32
N MET A 155 1.17 -17.84 7.95
CA MET A 155 1.40 -16.43 8.27
C MET A 155 0.36 -15.53 7.60
N LEU A 156 0.11 -15.70 6.28
CA LEU A 156 -0.87 -14.90 5.52
C LEU A 156 -2.32 -15.13 5.97
N MET A 157 -2.62 -16.26 6.64
CA MET A 157 -3.96 -16.57 7.16
C MET A 157 -4.21 -16.01 8.56
N ARG A 158 -3.22 -15.41 9.22
CA ARG A 158 -3.41 -14.80 10.55
C ARG A 158 -4.15 -13.48 10.42
N GLU A 159 -4.95 -13.17 11.43
CA GLU A 159 -5.63 -11.87 11.54
C GLU A 159 -4.69 -10.76 12.04
N GLU A 160 -3.67 -11.13 12.82
CA GLU A 160 -2.72 -10.18 13.40
C GLU A 160 -1.27 -10.67 13.20
N TYR A 161 -0.41 -9.77 12.79
CA TYR A 161 1.05 -9.96 12.69
C TYR A 161 1.77 -8.61 12.72
N THR A 162 3.04 -8.63 13.14
CA THR A 162 3.91 -7.44 13.09
C THR A 162 4.76 -7.43 11.83
N TYR A 163 5.31 -6.27 11.50
CA TYR A 163 6.27 -6.12 10.41
C TYR A 163 7.45 -7.09 10.56
N GLU A 164 7.99 -7.23 11.79
CA GLU A 164 9.12 -8.10 12.07
C GLU A 164 8.80 -9.58 11.80
N GLN A 165 7.59 -10.02 12.14
CA GLN A 165 7.15 -11.39 11.92
C GLN A 165 7.04 -11.71 10.44
N ILE A 166 6.38 -10.84 9.65
CA ILE A 166 6.19 -11.09 8.22
C ILE A 166 7.49 -10.94 7.43
N SER A 167 8.32 -9.95 7.76
CA SER A 167 9.64 -9.77 7.15
C SER A 167 10.60 -10.92 7.45
N ALA A 168 10.57 -11.47 8.68
CA ALA A 168 11.34 -12.66 9.02
C ALA A 168 10.89 -13.87 8.20
N GLN A 169 9.58 -14.10 8.07
CA GLN A 169 9.05 -15.20 7.26
C GLN A 169 9.38 -15.06 5.78
N ALA A 170 9.30 -13.84 5.24
CA ALA A 170 9.68 -13.53 3.86
C ALA A 170 11.15 -13.91 3.60
N ARG A 171 12.06 -13.58 4.51
CA ARG A 171 13.48 -13.95 4.40
C ARG A 171 13.70 -15.47 4.46
N ILE A 172 12.96 -16.17 5.32
CA ILE A 172 13.05 -17.66 5.42
C ILE A 172 12.63 -18.29 4.10
N LEU A 173 11.53 -17.83 3.49
CA LEU A 173 11.06 -18.36 2.21
C LEU A 173 12.01 -17.98 1.07
N GLU A 174 12.51 -16.74 1.03
CA GLU A 174 13.50 -16.29 0.05
C GLU A 174 14.77 -17.14 0.07
N GLU A 175 15.29 -17.47 1.27
CA GLU A 175 16.45 -18.34 1.42
C GLU A 175 16.16 -19.77 0.94
N ALA A 176 14.97 -20.30 1.28
CA ALA A 176 14.55 -21.63 0.84
C ALA A 176 14.34 -21.75 -0.67
N LEU A 177 14.07 -20.64 -1.36
CA LEU A 177 13.90 -20.56 -2.80
C LEU A 177 15.22 -20.49 -3.58
N LYS A 178 16.35 -20.21 -2.92
CA LYS A 178 17.65 -20.16 -3.60
C LYS A 178 17.99 -21.51 -4.22
N GLY A 179 18.45 -21.47 -5.46
CA GLY A 179 18.81 -22.67 -6.22
C GLY A 179 17.63 -23.39 -6.89
N THR A 180 16.41 -22.81 -6.81
CA THR A 180 15.22 -23.38 -7.50
C THR A 180 14.95 -22.74 -8.87
N GLU A 181 15.72 -21.76 -9.29
CA GLU A 181 15.50 -20.97 -10.51
C GLU A 181 15.47 -21.83 -11.78
N HIS A 182 16.19 -22.93 -11.78
CA HIS A 182 16.24 -23.87 -12.91
C HIS A 182 14.92 -24.69 -13.06
N LEU A 183 14.11 -24.80 -12.01
CA LEU A 183 12.85 -25.58 -12.03
C LEU A 183 11.72 -24.84 -12.77
N LYS A 184 11.81 -23.52 -12.91
CA LYS A 184 10.79 -22.67 -13.53
C LYS A 184 10.78 -22.71 -15.07
N ARG A 185 11.82 -23.27 -15.70
CA ARG A 185 12.03 -23.16 -17.17
C ARG A 185 11.29 -24.20 -18.03
N LYS A 186 10.65 -25.23 -17.46
CA LYS A 186 10.05 -26.31 -18.23
C LYS A 186 8.63 -26.09 -18.73
N GLU A 187 7.88 -25.12 -18.19
CA GLU A 187 6.49 -24.87 -18.61
C GLU A 187 6.32 -23.93 -19.80
N SER A 188 7.37 -23.20 -20.19
CA SER A 188 7.28 -22.21 -21.29
C SER A 188 7.40 -22.78 -22.71
N ASN A 189 7.57 -24.09 -22.88
CA ASN A 189 7.87 -24.70 -24.18
C ASN A 189 6.81 -25.71 -24.70
N HIS A 190 5.57 -25.66 -24.19
CA HIS A 190 4.48 -26.44 -24.75
C HIS A 190 3.25 -25.54 -24.93
N GLY A 191 3.25 -24.78 -26.03
CA GLY A 191 2.11 -24.05 -26.55
C GLY A 191 2.29 -23.89 -28.06
#